data_4c19d091d53897e0e63b7f5b7f1160c8
#
_entry.id   4c19d091d53897e0e63b7f5b7f1160c8
#
_cell.length_a   1.000
_cell.length_b   1.000
_cell.length_c   1.000
_cell.angle_alpha   90.00
_cell.angle_beta   90.00
_cell.angle_gamma   90.00
#
_symmetry.space_group_name_H-M   'P 1'
#
loop_
_entity.id
_entity.type
_entity.pdbx_description
1 polymer ?
#
loop_
_entity_poly.entity_id
_entity_poly.type
_entity_poly.pdbx_seq_one_letter_code
_entity_poly.pdbx_strand_id
1 'polypeptide(L)'
;MKSKTYRPSSNDPVWLEEGHRIHEAVFCETFMSTHKIVFCNGFFFTEDGRVTDEMPLRSMIYEELRDYASNNVARKVGNILDLLKLSTQVDNFPPVTNCIHLANGTLSLDGSFQEDKPEVVRNRLPVRYNPKAAQPALWLRFLSDLLYPEDIPTLQEFIWYCLIPSNKGQWMMVIKGLK
;
A
#
# COMPACT_ATOMS: atom_id res chain seq x y z
N MET A 1 -14.60 -19.27 -43.99
CA MET A 1 -14.33 -18.01 -43.27
C MET A 1 -12.82 -17.88 -43.08
N LYS A 2 -12.17 -16.92 -43.75
CA LYS A 2 -10.73 -16.68 -43.57
C LYS A 2 -10.54 -15.97 -42.23
N SER A 3 -9.85 -16.63 -41.28
CA SER A 3 -9.40 -15.97 -40.07
C SER A 3 -8.50 -14.81 -40.44
N LYS A 4 -8.90 -13.57 -40.11
CA LYS A 4 -8.01 -12.43 -40.21
C LYS A 4 -6.88 -12.66 -39.21
N THR A 5 -5.71 -12.95 -39.69
CA THR A 5 -4.49 -13.01 -38.86
C THR A 5 -4.24 -11.61 -38.33
N TYR A 6 -4.42 -11.44 -37.02
CA TYR A 6 -4.07 -10.20 -36.34
C TYR A 6 -2.55 -9.96 -36.50
N ARG A 7 -2.16 -8.79 -36.96
CA ARG A 7 -0.78 -8.33 -36.94
C ARG A 7 -0.65 -7.23 -35.90
N PRO A 8 0.26 -7.35 -34.93
CA PRO A 8 0.48 -6.30 -33.95
C PRO A 8 0.71 -4.95 -34.64
N SER A 9 0.04 -3.92 -34.16
CA SER A 9 0.28 -2.54 -34.59
C SER A 9 1.46 -1.97 -33.78
N SER A 10 2.09 -0.90 -34.28
CA SER A 10 3.17 -0.22 -33.55
C SER A 10 2.74 0.36 -32.19
N ASN A 11 1.44 0.38 -31.90
CA ASN A 11 0.84 0.90 -30.65
C ASN A 11 0.37 -0.20 -29.71
N ASP A 12 0.54 -1.49 -30.09
CA ASP A 12 0.09 -2.58 -29.23
C ASP A 12 1.09 -2.80 -28.08
N PRO A 13 0.61 -3.24 -26.90
CA PRO A 13 1.48 -3.55 -25.77
C PRO A 13 2.51 -4.65 -26.12
N VAL A 14 3.72 -4.54 -25.59
CA VAL A 14 4.84 -5.50 -25.84
C VAL A 14 4.49 -6.93 -25.46
N TRP A 15 3.56 -7.11 -24.51
CA TRP A 15 3.10 -8.42 -24.03
C TRP A 15 2.00 -9.06 -24.88
N LEU A 16 1.54 -8.36 -25.95
CA LEU A 16 0.51 -8.88 -26.87
C LEU A 16 1.17 -9.55 -28.05
N GLU A 17 0.95 -10.83 -28.22
CA GLU A 17 1.42 -11.63 -29.33
C GLU A 17 0.39 -11.75 -30.45
N GLU A 18 0.81 -12.26 -31.60
CA GLU A 18 -0.07 -12.55 -32.73
C GLU A 18 -1.25 -13.42 -32.32
N GLY A 19 -2.46 -13.09 -32.83
CA GLY A 19 -3.70 -13.81 -32.53
C GLY A 19 -4.31 -13.48 -31.17
N HIS A 20 -4.03 -12.31 -30.61
CA HIS A 20 -4.53 -11.88 -29.30
C HIS A 20 -4.09 -12.78 -28.13
N ARG A 21 -2.89 -13.33 -28.25
CA ARG A 21 -2.27 -14.10 -27.16
C ARG A 21 -1.58 -13.13 -26.21
N ILE A 22 -1.77 -13.34 -24.94
CA ILE A 22 -1.10 -12.58 -23.89
C ILE A 22 0.12 -13.37 -23.42
N HIS A 23 1.29 -12.76 -23.50
CA HIS A 23 2.51 -13.30 -22.89
C HIS A 23 2.54 -12.89 -21.41
N GLU A 24 2.03 -13.76 -20.55
CA GLU A 24 1.78 -13.48 -19.13
C GLU A 24 3.05 -13.04 -18.39
N ALA A 25 4.23 -13.62 -18.70
CA ALA A 25 5.49 -13.21 -18.07
C ALA A 25 5.90 -11.78 -18.46
N VAL A 26 5.83 -11.43 -19.75
CA VAL A 26 6.15 -10.08 -20.23
C VAL A 26 5.15 -9.05 -19.72
N PHE A 27 3.86 -9.45 -19.58
CA PHE A 27 2.86 -8.62 -18.90
C PHE A 27 3.27 -8.33 -17.45
N CYS A 28 3.67 -9.34 -16.70
CA CYS A 28 4.11 -9.16 -15.31
C CYS A 28 5.31 -8.21 -15.21
N GLU A 29 6.31 -8.35 -16.09
CA GLU A 29 7.47 -7.44 -16.13
C GLU A 29 7.06 -5.99 -16.41
N THR A 30 6.17 -5.80 -17.38
CA THR A 30 5.65 -4.46 -17.73
C THR A 30 4.84 -3.88 -16.56
N PHE A 31 3.97 -4.69 -15.95
CA PHE A 31 3.14 -4.30 -14.81
C PHE A 31 4.01 -3.91 -13.62
N MET A 32 5.04 -4.68 -13.28
CA MET A 32 5.99 -4.37 -12.20
C MET A 32 6.84 -3.12 -12.46
N SER A 33 7.08 -2.77 -13.72
CA SER A 33 7.78 -1.53 -14.06
C SER A 33 6.95 -0.27 -13.77
N THR A 34 5.62 -0.40 -13.85
CA THR A 34 4.66 0.69 -13.62
C THR A 34 4.14 0.70 -12.20
N HIS A 35 3.91 -0.50 -11.64
CA HIS A 35 3.33 -0.70 -10.31
C HIS A 35 4.35 -1.43 -9.43
N LYS A 36 4.98 -0.69 -8.52
CA LYS A 36 5.93 -1.30 -7.59
C LYS A 36 5.18 -2.07 -6.51
N ILE A 37 5.39 -3.38 -6.50
CA ILE A 37 4.75 -4.31 -5.58
C ILE A 37 5.77 -5.28 -5.01
N VAL A 38 5.54 -5.71 -3.78
CA VAL A 38 6.31 -6.75 -3.08
C VAL A 38 5.32 -7.75 -2.50
N PHE A 39 5.61 -9.04 -2.63
CA PHE A 39 4.85 -10.10 -1.98
C PHE A 39 5.68 -10.70 -0.84
N CYS A 40 5.12 -10.69 0.37
CA CYS A 40 5.80 -11.21 1.55
C CYS A 40 4.78 -11.77 2.55
N ASN A 41 5.05 -12.95 3.10
CA ASN A 41 4.21 -13.60 4.12
C ASN A 41 2.72 -13.69 3.74
N GLY A 42 2.42 -13.98 2.46
CA GLY A 42 1.05 -14.15 1.97
C GLY A 42 0.31 -12.86 1.62
N PHE A 43 0.96 -11.70 1.66
CA PHE A 43 0.36 -10.40 1.35
C PHE A 43 1.17 -9.63 0.32
N PHE A 44 0.46 -8.92 -0.54
CA PHE A 44 1.07 -7.88 -1.35
C PHE A 44 1.25 -6.59 -0.53
N PHE A 45 2.31 -5.87 -0.86
CA PHE A 45 2.60 -4.52 -0.36
C PHE A 45 2.83 -3.61 -1.54
N THR A 46 2.29 -2.40 -1.45
CA THR A 46 2.40 -1.36 -2.46
C THR A 46 2.88 -0.05 -1.83
N GLU A 47 2.92 1.01 -2.59
CA GLU A 47 3.16 2.36 -2.03
C GLU A 47 2.12 2.78 -0.98
N ASP A 48 0.91 2.22 -1.05
CA ASP A 48 -0.17 2.50 -0.09
C ASP A 48 -0.17 1.56 1.13
N GLY A 49 0.83 0.68 1.21
CA GLY A 49 1.00 -0.27 2.30
C GLY A 49 0.49 -1.67 1.97
N ARG A 50 0.07 -2.40 3.01
CA ARG A 50 -0.39 -3.78 2.87
C ARG A 50 -1.72 -3.85 2.13
N VAL A 51 -1.77 -4.67 1.09
CA VAL A 51 -2.99 -5.01 0.36
C VAL A 51 -3.76 -6.06 1.16
N THR A 52 -4.89 -5.68 1.73
CA THR A 52 -5.75 -6.56 2.54
C THR A 52 -6.78 -7.32 1.70
N ASP A 53 -7.10 -6.80 0.51
CA ASP A 53 -7.99 -7.40 -0.47
C ASP A 53 -7.31 -7.39 -1.85
N GLU A 54 -7.22 -8.55 -2.49
CA GLU A 54 -6.62 -8.68 -3.82
C GLU A 54 -7.53 -8.13 -4.96
N MET A 55 -8.80 -7.82 -4.68
CA MET A 55 -9.74 -7.39 -5.72
C MET A 55 -9.30 -6.10 -6.44
N PRO A 56 -8.79 -5.07 -5.77
CA PRO A 56 -8.26 -3.89 -6.47
C PRO A 56 -7.14 -4.24 -7.46
N LEU A 57 -6.20 -5.10 -7.05
CA LEU A 57 -5.09 -5.53 -7.90
C LEU A 57 -5.58 -6.37 -9.09
N ARG A 58 -6.55 -7.27 -8.86
CA ARG A 58 -7.23 -8.03 -9.93
C ARG A 58 -7.94 -7.11 -10.91
N SER A 59 -8.59 -6.06 -10.41
CA SER A 59 -9.27 -5.07 -11.24
C SER A 59 -8.29 -4.28 -12.10
N MET A 60 -7.15 -3.87 -11.56
CA MET A 60 -6.09 -3.19 -12.34
C MET A 60 -5.58 -4.09 -13.48
N ILE A 61 -5.26 -5.35 -13.19
CA ILE A 61 -4.83 -6.32 -14.20
C ILE A 61 -5.93 -6.52 -15.25
N TYR A 62 -7.19 -6.64 -14.81
CA TYR A 62 -8.33 -6.80 -15.73
C TYR A 62 -8.49 -5.60 -16.65
N GLU A 63 -8.39 -4.37 -16.14
CA GLU A 63 -8.53 -3.15 -16.95
C GLU A 63 -7.46 -3.06 -18.05
N GLU A 64 -6.24 -3.48 -17.78
CA GLU A 64 -5.18 -3.53 -18.79
C GLU A 64 -5.41 -4.62 -19.84
N LEU A 65 -6.05 -5.75 -19.47
CA LEU A 65 -6.24 -6.88 -20.36
C LEU A 65 -7.51 -6.83 -21.19
N ARG A 66 -8.57 -6.18 -20.71
CA ARG A 66 -9.94 -6.32 -21.25
C ARG A 66 -10.07 -6.01 -22.73
N ASP A 67 -9.30 -5.03 -23.21
CA ASP A 67 -9.39 -4.58 -24.62
C ASP A 67 -8.62 -5.50 -25.58
N TYR A 68 -7.76 -6.37 -25.06
CA TYR A 68 -6.89 -7.27 -25.82
C TYR A 68 -7.26 -8.75 -25.68
N ALA A 69 -7.85 -9.13 -24.57
CA ALA A 69 -8.20 -10.51 -24.27
C ALA A 69 -9.62 -10.86 -24.75
N SER A 70 -9.71 -11.64 -25.82
CA SER A 70 -11.01 -12.05 -26.40
C SER A 70 -11.75 -13.13 -25.60
N ASN A 71 -11.06 -13.88 -24.73
CA ASN A 71 -11.66 -14.99 -23.96
C ASN A 71 -10.88 -15.29 -22.68
N ASN A 72 -11.54 -15.98 -21.74
CA ASN A 72 -10.95 -16.48 -20.49
C ASN A 72 -10.21 -15.42 -19.66
N VAL A 73 -10.66 -14.14 -19.72
CA VAL A 73 -9.97 -13.01 -19.07
C VAL A 73 -9.81 -13.24 -17.58
N ALA A 74 -10.83 -13.72 -16.89
CA ALA A 74 -10.78 -13.99 -15.45
C ALA A 74 -9.68 -15.01 -15.08
N ARG A 75 -9.51 -16.07 -15.89
CA ARG A 75 -8.45 -17.06 -15.68
C ARG A 75 -7.07 -16.43 -15.92
N LYS A 76 -6.92 -15.60 -16.95
CA LYS A 76 -5.66 -14.90 -17.24
C LYS A 76 -5.28 -13.96 -16.11
N VAL A 77 -6.24 -13.19 -15.59
CA VAL A 77 -6.05 -12.35 -14.39
C VAL A 77 -5.55 -13.19 -13.21
N GLY A 78 -6.13 -14.37 -12.98
CA GLY A 78 -5.67 -15.29 -11.93
C GLY A 78 -4.24 -15.75 -12.13
N ASN A 79 -3.91 -16.23 -13.35
CA ASN A 79 -2.55 -16.68 -13.68
C ASN A 79 -1.51 -15.56 -13.49
N ILE A 80 -1.81 -14.36 -13.98
CA ILE A 80 -0.93 -13.19 -13.84
C ILE A 80 -0.73 -12.83 -12.36
N LEU A 81 -1.80 -12.85 -11.57
CA LEU A 81 -1.67 -12.58 -10.13
C LEU A 81 -0.77 -13.61 -9.43
N ASP A 82 -0.90 -14.89 -9.79
CA ASP A 82 -0.05 -15.95 -9.23
C ASP A 82 1.40 -15.82 -9.70
N LEU A 83 1.64 -15.41 -10.95
CA LEU A 83 2.97 -15.09 -11.44
C LEU A 83 3.56 -13.87 -10.71
N LEU A 84 2.77 -12.83 -10.46
CA LEU A 84 3.20 -11.66 -9.69
C LEU A 84 3.61 -12.05 -8.26
N LYS A 85 2.86 -12.96 -7.59
CA LYS A 85 3.27 -13.49 -6.27
C LYS A 85 4.65 -14.13 -6.33
N LEU A 86 4.91 -14.94 -7.35
CA LEU A 86 6.20 -15.61 -7.50
C LEU A 86 7.33 -14.64 -7.86
N SER A 87 7.06 -13.69 -8.75
CA SER A 87 8.07 -12.76 -9.27
C SER A 87 8.46 -11.67 -8.27
N THR A 88 7.55 -11.32 -7.35
CA THR A 88 7.76 -10.23 -6.38
C THR A 88 7.97 -10.73 -4.95
N GLN A 89 8.08 -12.06 -4.76
CA GLN A 89 8.25 -12.67 -3.46
C GLN A 89 9.61 -12.29 -2.85
N VAL A 90 9.57 -11.88 -1.60
CA VAL A 90 10.74 -11.68 -0.76
C VAL A 90 10.57 -12.43 0.57
N ASP A 91 11.65 -12.96 1.10
CA ASP A 91 11.62 -13.71 2.37
C ASP A 91 11.40 -12.80 3.57
N ASN A 92 11.85 -11.56 3.47
CA ASN A 92 11.73 -10.60 4.55
C ASN A 92 11.45 -9.19 3.99
N PHE A 93 10.45 -8.55 4.57
CA PHE A 93 10.09 -7.16 4.29
C PHE A 93 9.88 -6.43 5.62
N PRO A 94 10.97 -6.01 6.29
CA PRO A 94 10.90 -5.40 7.60
C PRO A 94 10.21 -4.03 7.55
N PRO A 95 9.52 -3.62 8.64
CA PRO A 95 9.02 -2.27 8.75
C PRO A 95 10.17 -1.27 8.88
N VAL A 96 9.99 -0.09 8.31
CA VAL A 96 10.87 1.06 8.60
C VAL A 96 10.49 1.63 9.96
N THR A 97 11.43 1.69 10.90
CA THR A 97 11.14 1.97 12.31
C THR A 97 11.47 3.40 12.75
N ASN A 98 12.06 4.21 11.87
CA ASN A 98 12.49 5.59 12.17
C ASN A 98 11.60 6.66 11.53
N CYS A 99 10.49 6.26 10.93
CA CYS A 99 9.55 7.18 10.32
C CYS A 99 8.12 6.61 10.29
N ILE A 100 7.17 7.48 10.01
CA ILE A 100 5.75 7.17 9.82
C ILE A 100 5.38 7.55 8.39
N HIS A 101 4.88 6.58 7.62
CA HIS A 101 4.39 6.83 6.27
C HIS A 101 2.94 7.32 6.32
N LEU A 102 2.69 8.48 5.73
CA LEU A 102 1.42 9.17 5.69
C LEU A 102 0.90 9.27 4.25
N ALA A 103 -0.37 9.58 4.05
CA ALA A 103 -0.99 9.63 2.72
C ALA A 103 -0.29 10.61 1.76
N ASN A 104 0.38 11.64 2.26
CA ASN A 104 1.07 12.65 1.47
C ASN A 104 2.58 12.70 1.67
N GLY A 105 3.18 11.71 2.31
CA GLY A 105 4.63 11.68 2.49
C GLY A 105 5.10 10.86 3.68
N THR A 106 6.30 11.15 4.14
CA THR A 106 6.97 10.46 5.25
C THR A 106 7.36 11.45 6.33
N LEU A 107 6.93 11.19 7.57
CA LEU A 107 7.29 11.94 8.75
C LEU A 107 8.37 11.18 9.53
N SER A 108 9.55 11.74 9.63
CA SER A 108 10.66 11.18 10.42
C SER A 108 10.46 11.45 11.91
N LEU A 109 11.09 10.64 12.78
CA LEU A 109 10.98 10.81 14.22
C LEU A 109 11.62 12.09 14.76
N ASP A 110 12.49 12.73 13.98
CA ASP A 110 13.08 14.04 14.28
C ASP A 110 12.12 15.21 13.96
N GLY A 111 10.91 14.92 13.45
CA GLY A 111 9.90 15.88 13.07
C GLY A 111 10.03 16.41 11.63
N SER A 112 11.03 15.98 10.87
CA SER A 112 11.16 16.37 9.46
C SER A 112 10.11 15.66 8.61
N PHE A 113 9.54 16.37 7.63
CA PHE A 113 8.54 15.84 6.71
C PHE A 113 9.03 15.92 5.26
N GLN A 114 8.93 14.81 4.56
CA GLN A 114 9.20 14.70 3.13
C GLN A 114 7.91 14.33 2.38
N GLU A 115 7.57 15.08 1.35
CA GLU A 115 6.39 14.82 0.51
C GLU A 115 6.55 13.60 -0.41
N ASP A 116 7.74 13.01 -0.46
CA ASP A 116 8.00 11.82 -1.26
C ASP A 116 7.28 10.59 -0.70
N LYS A 117 6.60 9.87 -1.57
CA LYS A 117 6.08 8.55 -1.26
C LYS A 117 7.19 7.53 -1.54
N PRO A 118 7.62 6.75 -0.54
CA PRO A 118 8.51 5.62 -0.80
C PRO A 118 7.83 4.64 -1.76
N GLU A 119 8.64 3.91 -2.52
CA GLU A 119 8.18 3.05 -3.60
C GLU A 119 7.23 1.94 -3.12
N VAL A 120 7.58 1.30 -2.01
CA VAL A 120 6.75 0.27 -1.35
C VAL A 120 6.91 0.42 0.15
N VAL A 121 5.82 0.32 0.89
CA VAL A 121 5.83 0.42 2.35
C VAL A 121 5.02 -0.68 3.00
N ARG A 122 5.41 -1.07 4.21
CA ARG A 122 4.68 -2.07 4.97
C ARG A 122 3.36 -1.54 5.51
N ASN A 123 3.36 -0.32 6.00
CA ASN A 123 2.19 0.36 6.55
C ASN A 123 2.19 1.82 6.11
N ARG A 124 1.04 2.33 5.70
CA ARG A 124 0.80 3.74 5.43
C ARG A 124 -0.49 4.14 6.13
N LEU A 125 -0.45 5.24 6.85
CA LEU A 125 -1.64 5.81 7.46
C LEU A 125 -2.41 6.63 6.42
N PRO A 126 -3.72 6.46 6.30
CA PRO A 126 -4.55 7.20 5.33
C PRO A 126 -4.83 8.64 5.79
N VAL A 127 -3.88 9.25 6.49
CA VAL A 127 -3.96 10.61 7.05
C VAL A 127 -2.92 11.48 6.37
N ARG A 128 -3.30 12.70 6.00
CA ARG A 128 -2.38 13.69 5.44
C ARG A 128 -1.77 14.54 6.55
N TYR A 129 -0.45 14.68 6.53
CA TYR A 129 0.25 15.61 7.40
C TYR A 129 0.03 17.03 6.91
N ASN A 130 -0.33 17.92 7.83
CA ASN A 130 -0.43 19.34 7.61
C ASN A 130 0.23 20.10 8.77
N PRO A 131 1.43 20.65 8.59
CA PRO A 131 2.14 21.36 9.66
C PRO A 131 1.43 22.67 10.10
N LYS A 132 0.49 23.16 9.27
CA LYS A 132 -0.34 24.34 9.56
C LYS A 132 -1.74 23.98 10.04
N ALA A 133 -1.99 22.72 10.40
CA ALA A 133 -3.28 22.32 10.92
C ALA A 133 -3.60 23.09 12.21
N ALA A 134 -4.84 23.56 12.33
CA ALA A 134 -5.31 24.16 13.58
C ALA A 134 -5.28 23.12 14.71
N GLN A 135 -5.10 23.58 15.93
CA GLN A 135 -5.19 22.70 17.09
C GLN A 135 -6.55 21.97 17.11
N PRO A 136 -6.58 20.67 17.42
CA PRO A 136 -7.81 19.89 17.43
C PRO A 136 -8.63 20.17 18.69
N ALA A 137 -9.34 21.31 18.72
CA ALA A 137 -10.04 21.82 19.90
C ALA A 137 -11.01 20.82 20.54
N LEU A 138 -11.76 20.06 19.71
CA LEU A 138 -12.68 19.03 20.20
C LEU A 138 -11.94 17.87 20.87
N TRP A 139 -10.81 17.46 20.32
CA TRP A 139 -9.96 16.42 20.89
C TRP A 139 -9.36 16.86 22.24
N LEU A 140 -8.82 18.06 22.28
CA LEU A 140 -8.23 18.62 23.49
C LEU A 140 -9.28 18.79 24.60
N ARG A 141 -10.49 19.25 24.25
CA ARG A 141 -11.60 19.31 25.19
C ARG A 141 -11.99 17.92 25.70
N PHE A 142 -12.14 16.94 24.81
CA PHE A 142 -12.43 15.56 25.21
C PHE A 142 -11.38 15.03 26.19
N LEU A 143 -10.08 15.28 25.93
CA LEU A 143 -9.03 14.86 26.86
C LEU A 143 -9.13 15.58 28.21
N SER A 144 -9.42 16.88 28.24
CA SER A 144 -9.56 17.62 29.50
C SER A 144 -10.81 17.24 30.31
N ASP A 145 -11.85 16.72 29.63
CA ASP A 145 -13.04 16.20 30.30
C ASP A 145 -12.82 14.78 30.86
N LEU A 146 -11.83 14.06 30.36
CA LEU A 146 -11.57 12.64 30.68
C LEU A 146 -10.39 12.45 31.66
N LEU A 147 -9.37 13.28 31.58
CA LEU A 147 -8.09 13.09 32.25
C LEU A 147 -7.71 14.33 33.10
N TYR A 148 -6.88 14.10 34.09
CA TYR A 148 -6.19 15.20 34.78
C TYR A 148 -5.23 15.91 33.81
N PRO A 149 -5.03 17.24 33.93
CA PRO A 149 -4.16 18.00 33.04
C PRO A 149 -2.74 17.43 32.92
N GLU A 150 -2.20 16.88 34.01
CA GLU A 150 -0.86 16.27 34.06
C GLU A 150 -0.75 14.95 33.30
N ASP A 151 -1.87 14.24 33.08
CA ASP A 151 -1.90 12.93 32.39
C ASP A 151 -2.07 13.09 30.88
N ILE A 152 -2.57 14.24 30.42
CA ILE A 152 -2.80 14.49 28.98
C ILE A 152 -1.52 14.34 28.14
N PRO A 153 -0.38 14.94 28.51
CA PRO A 153 0.87 14.77 27.76
C PRO A 153 1.30 13.30 27.68
N THR A 154 1.19 12.56 28.78
CA THR A 154 1.55 11.13 28.83
C THR A 154 0.72 10.30 27.85
N LEU A 155 -0.60 10.52 27.78
CA LEU A 155 -1.45 9.85 26.81
C LEU A 155 -1.08 10.25 25.37
N GLN A 156 -0.80 11.52 25.12
CA GLN A 156 -0.42 11.98 23.79
C GLN A 156 0.90 11.36 23.34
N GLU A 157 1.90 11.28 24.21
CA GLU A 157 3.17 10.59 23.93
C GLU A 157 2.96 9.10 23.66
N PHE A 158 2.10 8.44 24.43
CA PHE A 158 1.79 7.03 24.20
C PHE A 158 1.09 6.80 22.84
N ILE A 159 0.12 7.63 22.46
CA ILE A 159 -0.53 7.57 21.15
C ILE A 159 0.49 7.77 20.03
N TRP A 160 1.40 8.74 20.19
CA TRP A 160 2.49 8.97 19.25
C TRP A 160 3.39 7.73 19.13
N TYR A 161 3.76 7.12 20.24
CA TYR A 161 4.53 5.87 20.25
C TYR A 161 3.83 4.75 19.49
N CYS A 162 2.50 4.63 19.58
CA CYS A 162 1.72 3.63 18.86
C CYS A 162 1.75 3.80 17.32
N LEU A 163 2.06 5.00 16.82
CA LEU A 163 2.19 5.25 15.38
C LEU A 163 3.52 4.76 14.81
N ILE A 164 4.52 4.54 15.66
CA ILE A 164 5.84 4.07 15.25
C ILE A 164 5.76 2.55 14.98
N PRO A 165 6.15 2.05 13.79
CA PRO A 165 6.07 0.64 13.47
C PRO A 165 7.19 -0.18 14.16
N SER A 166 7.34 0.01 15.46
CA SER A 166 8.34 -0.65 16.31
C SER A 166 7.76 -0.89 17.71
N ASN A 167 8.03 -2.06 18.26
CA ASN A 167 7.63 -2.38 19.64
C ASN A 167 8.87 -2.58 20.55
N LYS A 168 9.93 -1.84 20.31
CA LYS A 168 11.18 -1.97 21.09
C LYS A 168 10.99 -1.66 22.58
N GLY A 169 10.11 -0.73 22.89
CA GLY A 169 9.83 -0.32 24.29
C GLY A 169 8.90 -1.29 25.03
N GLN A 170 8.10 -2.10 24.33
CA GLN A 170 7.09 -2.99 24.90
C GLN A 170 6.20 -2.32 25.95
N TRP A 171 5.83 -1.06 25.69
CA TRP A 171 5.06 -0.24 26.63
C TRP A 171 3.57 -0.62 26.58
N MET A 172 2.97 -0.66 27.75
CA MET A 172 1.55 -0.82 27.93
C MET A 172 1.02 0.34 28.79
N MET A 173 -0.05 0.98 28.35
CA MET A 173 -0.73 2.01 29.13
C MET A 173 -1.99 1.40 29.78
N VAL A 174 -2.15 1.64 31.06
CA VAL A 174 -3.35 1.27 31.82
C VAL A 174 -4.07 2.55 32.23
N ILE A 175 -5.30 2.73 31.75
CA ILE A 175 -6.16 3.86 32.12
C ILE A 175 -7.13 3.36 33.19
N LYS A 176 -7.05 3.94 34.39
CA LYS A 176 -7.95 3.64 35.49
C LYS A 176 -8.99 4.76 35.65
N GLY A 177 -10.26 4.42 35.42
CA GLY A 177 -11.36 5.33 35.73
C GLY A 177 -11.59 5.42 37.25
N LEU A 178 -11.87 6.63 37.76
CA LEU A 178 -12.46 6.78 39.08
C LEU A 178 -13.94 6.39 38.98
N LYS A 179 -14.41 5.57 39.93
CA LYS A 179 -15.84 5.28 40.08
C LYS A 179 -16.54 6.44 40.73
#